data_49db942bfaa05434680d2b0a75b07fea
#
_entry.id   49db942bfaa05434680d2b0a75b07fea
#
_cell.length_a   1.000
_cell.length_b   1.000
_cell.length_c   1.000
_cell.angle_alpha   90.00
_cell.angle_beta   90.00
_cell.angle_gamma   90.00
#
_symmetry.space_group_name_H-M   'P 1'
#
loop_
_entity.id
_entity.type
_entity.pdbx_description
1 polymer ?
#
loop_
_entity_poly.entity_id
_entity_poly.type
_entity_poly.pdbx_seq_one_letter_code
_entity_poly.pdbx_strand_id
1 'polypeptide(L)'
;MKKRALISVFYKDGVLEFAKFLEKRGVEILSTGGTYKHLKENGVNVIEVNEVTNFPEMLDGRVKTLNPYIHGGILYKRDKESHVETVNEHKIHSIDLVAVNLYDFEGTLKAGKSHDEIIENIDIGGPSMIRSAAKNYKDVIVVVDIKDYEIDEVNKYIGEATG
;
A
#
# COMPACT_ATOMS: atom_id res chain seq x y z
N MET A 1 1.06 15.34 10.29
CA MET A 1 0.27 14.15 9.88
C MET A 1 0.91 12.88 10.41
N LYS A 2 0.10 11.95 10.90
CA LYS A 2 0.58 10.62 11.30
C LYS A 2 1.10 9.86 10.08
N LYS A 3 2.22 9.14 10.21
CA LYS A 3 2.72 8.29 9.11
C LYS A 3 1.72 7.21 8.78
N ARG A 4 1.61 6.87 7.51
CA ARG A 4 0.67 5.88 7.00
C ARG A 4 1.37 4.93 6.04
N ALA A 5 1.11 3.64 6.22
CA ALA A 5 1.57 2.58 5.33
C ALA A 5 0.38 1.96 4.59
N LEU A 6 0.51 1.78 3.27
CA LEU A 6 -0.43 1.01 2.49
C LEU A 6 0.16 -0.38 2.26
N ILE A 7 -0.54 -1.41 2.71
CA ILE A 7 -0.12 -2.80 2.58
C ILE A 7 -1.15 -3.56 1.75
N SER A 8 -0.72 -4.07 0.61
CA SER A 8 -1.55 -4.86 -0.29
C SER A 8 -0.69 -5.95 -0.92
N VAL A 9 -0.79 -7.17 -0.38
CA VAL A 9 0.10 -8.26 -0.76
C VAL A 9 -0.69 -9.50 -1.19
N PHE A 10 -0.23 -10.13 -2.27
CA PHE A 10 -0.72 -11.44 -2.70
C PHE A 10 -0.17 -12.54 -1.79
N TYR A 11 1.15 -12.56 -1.59
CA TYR A 11 1.80 -13.47 -0.64
C TYR A 11 1.77 -12.84 0.75
N LYS A 12 1.13 -13.53 1.69
CA LYS A 12 0.88 -12.99 3.04
C LYS A 12 1.92 -13.40 4.07
N ASP A 13 2.97 -14.10 3.66
CA ASP A 13 4.06 -14.52 4.54
C ASP A 13 4.75 -13.29 5.16
N GLY A 14 4.84 -13.26 6.48
CA GLY A 14 5.51 -12.19 7.21
C GLY A 14 4.77 -10.85 7.29
N VAL A 15 3.65 -10.70 6.58
CA VAL A 15 2.92 -9.42 6.54
C VAL A 15 2.29 -9.06 7.88
N LEU A 16 1.84 -10.04 8.64
CA LEU A 16 1.21 -9.81 9.94
C LEU A 16 2.22 -9.23 10.95
N GLU A 17 3.39 -9.83 11.05
CA GLU A 17 4.48 -9.35 11.91
C GLU A 17 4.93 -7.97 11.52
N PHE A 18 5.05 -7.72 10.22
CA PHE A 18 5.41 -6.42 9.68
C PHE A 18 4.38 -5.36 10.03
N ALA A 19 3.09 -5.67 9.85
CA ALA A 19 2.01 -4.75 10.19
C ALA A 19 1.98 -4.43 11.70
N LYS A 20 2.14 -5.43 12.54
CA LYS A 20 2.23 -5.24 14.00
C LYS A 20 3.43 -4.40 14.41
N PHE A 21 4.56 -4.59 13.75
CA PHE A 21 5.76 -3.79 13.95
C PHE A 21 5.51 -2.32 13.63
N LEU A 22 4.85 -2.02 12.50
CA LEU A 22 4.47 -0.67 12.11
C LEU A 22 3.48 -0.04 13.10
N GLU A 23 2.46 -0.80 13.48
CA GLU A 23 1.44 -0.35 14.42
C GLU A 23 2.04 0.05 15.78
N LYS A 24 2.97 -0.74 16.30
CA LYS A 24 3.69 -0.43 17.55
C LYS A 24 4.44 0.89 17.48
N ARG A 25 4.86 1.30 16.31
CA ARG A 25 5.58 2.56 16.09
C ARG A 25 4.66 3.73 15.73
N GLY A 26 3.37 3.54 15.87
CA GLY A 26 2.38 4.59 15.62
C GLY A 26 2.11 4.84 14.15
N VAL A 27 2.53 3.95 13.26
CA VAL A 27 2.19 4.04 11.83
C VAL A 27 0.78 3.53 11.62
N GLU A 28 -0.05 4.33 10.96
CA GLU A 28 -1.40 3.94 10.57
C GLU A 28 -1.36 3.03 9.35
N ILE A 29 -2.17 1.96 9.36
CA ILE A 29 -2.15 0.95 8.31
C ILE A 29 -3.42 1.04 7.47
N LEU A 30 -3.21 1.15 6.16
CA LEU A 30 -4.25 1.18 5.13
C LEU A 30 -4.12 -0.08 4.29
N SER A 31 -5.21 -0.78 4.04
CA SER A 31 -5.19 -2.02 3.26
C SER A 31 -6.50 -2.27 2.53
N THR A 32 -6.52 -3.30 1.71
CA THR A 32 -7.70 -3.69 0.94
C THR A 32 -7.76 -5.21 0.72
N GLY A 33 -8.93 -5.71 0.37
CA GLY A 33 -9.15 -7.08 -0.03
C GLY A 33 -8.75 -8.12 1.03
N GLY A 34 -8.10 -9.18 0.57
CA GLY A 34 -7.67 -10.29 1.43
C GLY A 34 -6.61 -9.89 2.45
N THR A 35 -5.76 -8.93 2.13
CA THR A 35 -4.76 -8.41 3.09
C THR A 35 -5.46 -7.68 4.23
N TYR A 36 -6.42 -6.82 3.93
CA TYR A 36 -7.23 -6.14 4.95
C TYR A 36 -7.89 -7.14 5.90
N LYS A 37 -8.56 -8.14 5.33
CA LYS A 37 -9.25 -9.18 6.10
C LYS A 37 -8.28 -9.95 7.00
N HIS A 38 -7.15 -10.36 6.46
CA HIS A 38 -6.12 -11.11 7.19
C HIS A 38 -5.58 -10.30 8.39
N LEU A 39 -5.25 -9.03 8.18
CA LEU A 39 -4.73 -8.16 9.24
C LEU A 39 -5.79 -7.90 10.31
N LYS A 40 -7.02 -7.59 9.90
CA LYS A 40 -8.12 -7.30 10.81
C LYS A 40 -8.47 -8.50 11.69
N GLU A 41 -8.57 -9.68 11.11
CA GLU A 41 -8.89 -10.93 11.84
C GLU A 41 -7.79 -11.31 12.85
N ASN A 42 -6.57 -10.84 12.65
CA ASN A 42 -5.43 -11.10 13.53
C ASN A 42 -5.09 -9.93 14.46
N GLY A 43 -6.03 -9.02 14.67
CA GLY A 43 -5.94 -8.01 15.72
C GLY A 43 -5.20 -6.72 15.35
N VAL A 44 -4.86 -6.51 14.08
CA VAL A 44 -4.25 -5.25 13.62
C VAL A 44 -5.35 -4.21 13.40
N ASN A 45 -5.13 -2.99 13.90
CA ASN A 45 -6.01 -1.87 13.60
C ASN A 45 -5.70 -1.35 12.20
N VAL A 46 -6.51 -1.74 11.23
CA VAL A 46 -6.31 -1.45 9.82
C VAL A 46 -7.51 -0.72 9.24
N ILE A 47 -7.24 0.28 8.40
CA ILE A 47 -8.24 1.07 7.69
C ILE A 47 -8.40 0.49 6.29
N GLU A 48 -9.64 0.28 5.86
CA GLU A 48 -9.91 -0.17 4.51
C GLU A 48 -9.79 0.98 3.50
N VAL A 49 -9.22 0.71 2.34
CA VAL A 49 -9.00 1.71 1.28
C VAL A 49 -10.28 2.47 0.92
N ASN A 50 -11.43 1.80 0.84
CA ASN A 50 -12.69 2.45 0.50
C ASN A 50 -13.16 3.50 1.53
N GLU A 51 -12.73 3.39 2.78
CA GLU A 51 -13.00 4.42 3.80
C GLU A 51 -12.23 5.72 3.51
N VAL A 52 -11.05 5.60 2.92
CA VAL A 52 -10.20 6.74 2.57
C VAL A 52 -10.63 7.36 1.24
N THR A 53 -10.92 6.55 0.25
CA THR A 53 -11.33 7.01 -1.07
C THR A 53 -12.77 7.50 -1.08
N ASN A 54 -13.57 7.10 -0.12
CA ASN A 54 -15.01 7.31 -0.08
C ASN A 54 -15.69 6.85 -1.39
N PHE A 55 -15.18 5.77 -1.95
CA PHE A 55 -15.65 5.20 -3.20
C PHE A 55 -15.85 3.69 -3.02
N PRO A 56 -17.04 3.16 -3.32
CA PRO A 56 -17.30 1.73 -3.13
C PRO A 56 -16.44 0.89 -4.07
N GLU A 57 -16.10 -0.32 -3.62
CA GLU A 57 -15.46 -1.30 -4.49
C GLU A 57 -16.40 -1.64 -5.65
N MET A 58 -15.88 -1.59 -6.88
CA MET A 58 -16.65 -1.83 -8.09
C MET A 58 -15.79 -2.52 -9.14
N LEU A 59 -16.44 -2.96 -10.22
CA LEU A 59 -15.76 -3.62 -11.34
C LEU A 59 -14.87 -4.78 -10.87
N ASP A 60 -15.38 -5.57 -9.93
CA ASP A 60 -14.67 -6.70 -9.31
C ASP A 60 -13.32 -6.30 -8.70
N GLY A 61 -13.24 -5.09 -8.17
CA GLY A 61 -12.03 -4.57 -7.53
C GLY A 61 -10.94 -4.07 -8.48
N ARG A 62 -11.23 -3.93 -9.76
CA ARG A 62 -10.22 -3.54 -10.78
C ARG A 62 -9.70 -2.11 -10.63
N VAL A 63 -10.41 -1.23 -9.92
CA VAL A 63 -10.05 0.20 -9.76
C VAL A 63 -9.89 0.66 -8.31
N LYS A 64 -9.81 -0.23 -7.34
CA LYS A 64 -9.78 0.08 -5.89
C LYS A 64 -8.83 1.20 -5.49
N THR A 65 -7.58 1.10 -5.91
CA THR A 65 -6.49 2.00 -5.52
C THR A 65 -6.19 3.07 -6.57
N LEU A 66 -6.78 2.98 -7.75
CA LEU A 66 -6.63 3.99 -8.81
C LEU A 66 -7.51 5.20 -8.48
N ASN A 67 -7.07 5.99 -7.53
CA ASN A 67 -7.84 7.08 -6.95
C ASN A 67 -6.90 8.19 -6.48
N PRO A 68 -7.27 9.47 -6.66
CA PRO A 68 -6.43 10.61 -6.23
C PRO A 68 -6.10 10.61 -4.74
N TYR A 69 -6.96 10.11 -3.87
CA TYR A 69 -6.67 10.02 -2.44
C TYR A 69 -5.54 9.04 -2.13
N ILE A 70 -5.38 8.01 -2.95
CA ILE A 70 -4.28 7.05 -2.81
C ILE A 70 -3.02 7.58 -3.51
N HIS A 71 -3.09 7.82 -4.82
CA HIS A 71 -1.92 8.24 -5.60
C HIS A 71 -1.44 9.65 -5.25
N GLY A 72 -2.34 10.55 -4.89
CA GLY A 72 -1.97 11.86 -4.37
C GLY A 72 -1.21 11.78 -3.05
N GLY A 73 -1.61 10.88 -2.15
CA GLY A 73 -0.92 10.63 -0.88
C GLY A 73 0.49 10.07 -1.07
N ILE A 74 0.72 9.29 -2.13
CA ILE A 74 2.03 8.73 -2.46
C ILE A 74 2.89 9.78 -3.20
N LEU A 75 2.31 10.48 -4.17
CA LEU A 75 3.05 11.28 -5.16
C LEU A 75 3.38 12.71 -4.75
N TYR A 76 2.71 13.28 -3.76
CA TYR A 76 3.00 14.67 -3.42
C TYR A 76 4.39 14.81 -2.82
N LYS A 77 5.12 15.82 -3.27
CA LYS A 77 6.45 16.14 -2.74
C LYS A 77 6.30 16.90 -1.43
N ARG A 78 6.87 16.35 -0.33
CA ARG A 78 6.73 16.90 1.02
C ARG A 78 7.44 18.24 1.18
N ASP A 79 8.47 18.47 0.35
CA ASP A 79 9.28 19.71 0.33
C ASP A 79 8.75 20.77 -0.65
N LYS A 80 7.63 20.53 -1.33
CA LYS A 80 7.04 21.49 -2.28
C LYS A 80 5.76 22.08 -1.72
N GLU A 81 5.82 23.36 -1.37
CA GLU A 81 4.72 24.09 -0.75
C GLU A 81 3.39 23.95 -1.51
N SER A 82 3.40 24.13 -2.82
CA SER A 82 2.18 24.01 -3.64
C SER A 82 1.55 22.61 -3.59
N HIS A 83 2.37 21.56 -3.43
CA HIS A 83 1.86 20.20 -3.25
C HIS A 83 1.24 20.02 -1.85
N VAL A 84 1.91 20.53 -0.83
CA VAL A 84 1.40 20.47 0.55
C VAL A 84 0.07 21.21 0.67
N GLU A 85 -0.04 22.39 0.08
CA GLU A 85 -1.29 23.16 0.03
C GLU A 85 -2.40 22.37 -0.65
N THR A 86 -2.12 21.75 -1.80
CA THR A 86 -3.07 20.96 -2.56
C THR A 86 -3.61 19.78 -1.76
N VAL A 87 -2.72 18.99 -1.13
CA VAL A 87 -3.17 17.83 -0.36
C VAL A 87 -3.97 18.26 0.89
N ASN A 88 -3.61 19.37 1.50
CA ASN A 88 -4.36 19.92 2.63
C ASN A 88 -5.75 20.39 2.20
N GLU A 89 -5.85 21.10 1.10
CA GLU A 89 -7.10 21.59 0.52
C GLU A 89 -8.06 20.44 0.20
N HIS A 90 -7.56 19.40 -0.44
CA HIS A 90 -8.35 18.24 -0.85
C HIS A 90 -8.44 17.14 0.22
N LYS A 91 -7.87 17.38 1.41
CA LYS A 91 -7.87 16.42 2.52
C LYS A 91 -7.26 15.06 2.16
N ILE A 92 -6.19 15.10 1.38
CA ILE A 92 -5.42 13.90 1.01
C ILE A 92 -4.39 13.64 2.11
N HIS A 93 -4.48 12.48 2.74
CA HIS A 93 -3.50 12.06 3.76
C HIS A 93 -2.26 11.47 3.10
N SER A 94 -1.07 11.73 3.65
CA SER A 94 0.17 11.12 3.18
C SER A 94 0.13 9.60 3.26
N ILE A 95 0.76 8.96 2.29
CA ILE A 95 1.11 7.54 2.32
C ILE A 95 2.63 7.47 2.21
N ASP A 96 3.28 7.02 3.26
CA ASP A 96 4.72 7.17 3.46
C ASP A 96 5.48 5.87 3.22
N LEU A 97 4.78 4.75 3.22
CA LEU A 97 5.30 3.44 2.90
C LEU A 97 4.26 2.66 2.09
N VAL A 98 4.73 2.00 1.04
CA VAL A 98 3.92 1.11 0.20
C VAL A 98 4.55 -0.27 0.22
N ALA A 99 3.84 -1.25 0.78
CA ALA A 99 4.26 -2.65 0.79
C ALA A 99 3.32 -3.44 -0.12
N VAL A 100 3.81 -3.79 -1.28
CA VAL A 100 3.04 -4.44 -2.34
C VAL A 100 3.86 -5.55 -2.97
N ASN A 101 3.29 -6.77 -3.02
CA ASN A 101 3.77 -7.78 -3.95
C ASN A 101 2.65 -8.06 -4.98
N LEU A 102 3.04 -8.48 -6.16
CA LEU A 102 2.13 -8.57 -7.31
C LEU A 102 1.40 -9.91 -7.35
N TYR A 103 0.28 -9.95 -8.04
CA TYR A 103 -0.43 -11.20 -8.35
C TYR A 103 0.50 -12.17 -9.09
N ASP A 104 0.33 -13.45 -8.79
CA ASP A 104 1.13 -14.53 -9.38
C ASP A 104 0.66 -14.89 -10.79
N PHE A 105 0.87 -13.99 -11.75
CA PHE A 105 0.51 -14.20 -13.15
C PHE A 105 1.23 -15.42 -13.74
N GLU A 106 2.53 -15.53 -13.48
CA GLU A 106 3.34 -16.65 -13.98
C GLU A 106 2.90 -18.00 -13.42
N GLY A 107 2.62 -18.06 -12.11
CA GLY A 107 2.11 -19.25 -11.46
C GLY A 107 0.73 -19.67 -12.00
N THR A 108 -0.14 -18.70 -12.25
CA THR A 108 -1.45 -18.93 -12.84
C THR A 108 -1.34 -19.50 -14.25
N LEU A 109 -0.42 -18.96 -15.05
CA LEU A 109 -0.12 -19.45 -16.39
C LEU A 109 0.44 -20.88 -16.35
N LYS A 110 1.41 -21.15 -15.49
CA LYS A 110 2.02 -22.48 -15.31
C LYS A 110 1.04 -23.53 -14.78
N ALA A 111 0.07 -23.12 -13.98
CA ALA A 111 -0.95 -24.00 -13.42
C ALA A 111 -2.03 -24.41 -14.45
N GLY A 112 -1.95 -23.90 -15.68
CA GLY A 112 -2.90 -24.25 -16.75
C GLY A 112 -4.30 -23.71 -16.50
N LYS A 113 -4.44 -22.59 -15.82
CA LYS A 113 -5.72 -21.94 -15.56
C LYS A 113 -6.37 -21.47 -16.86
N SER A 114 -7.68 -21.22 -16.82
CA SER A 114 -8.43 -20.72 -17.97
C SER A 114 -7.91 -19.37 -18.43
N HIS A 115 -8.17 -19.00 -19.68
CA HIS A 115 -7.81 -17.69 -20.22
C HIS A 115 -8.36 -16.54 -19.35
N ASP A 116 -9.63 -16.64 -18.94
CA ASP A 116 -10.26 -15.62 -18.11
C ASP A 116 -9.60 -15.51 -16.72
N GLU A 117 -9.24 -16.62 -16.09
CA GLU A 117 -8.52 -16.63 -14.81
C GLU A 117 -7.12 -16.01 -14.94
N ILE A 118 -6.43 -16.28 -16.05
CA ILE A 118 -5.11 -15.70 -16.33
C ILE A 118 -5.23 -14.18 -16.48
N ILE A 119 -6.22 -13.71 -17.24
CA ILE A 119 -6.48 -12.28 -17.43
C ILE A 119 -6.78 -11.59 -16.08
N GLU A 120 -7.57 -12.22 -15.21
CA GLU A 120 -7.88 -11.66 -13.88
C GLU A 120 -6.64 -11.52 -12.97
N ASN A 121 -5.57 -12.26 -13.25
CA ASN A 121 -4.29 -12.13 -12.53
C ASN A 121 -3.36 -11.05 -13.09
N ILE A 122 -3.80 -10.25 -14.05
CA ILE A 122 -3.08 -9.04 -14.46
C ILE A 122 -3.32 -7.97 -13.40
N ASP A 123 -2.28 -7.64 -12.66
CA ASP A 123 -2.35 -6.66 -11.58
C ASP A 123 -2.25 -5.23 -12.12
N ILE A 124 -3.25 -4.42 -11.87
CA ILE A 124 -3.29 -3.02 -12.30
C ILE A 124 -2.84 -2.09 -11.16
N GLY A 125 -3.45 -2.23 -9.98
CA GLY A 125 -3.22 -1.35 -8.84
C GLY A 125 -1.83 -1.48 -8.25
N GLY A 126 -1.34 -2.70 -8.10
CA GLY A 126 -0.03 -2.97 -7.52
C GLY A 126 1.12 -2.30 -8.27
N PRO A 127 1.28 -2.57 -9.58
CA PRO A 127 2.30 -1.89 -10.39
C PRO A 127 2.18 -0.37 -10.39
N SER A 128 0.97 0.16 -10.42
CA SER A 128 0.73 1.61 -10.39
C SER A 128 1.22 2.23 -9.09
N MET A 129 0.97 1.59 -7.94
CA MET A 129 1.43 2.05 -6.64
C MET A 129 2.96 1.95 -6.50
N ILE A 130 3.56 0.89 -6.99
CA ILE A 130 5.02 0.71 -7.00
C ILE A 130 5.67 1.81 -7.82
N ARG A 131 5.16 2.10 -9.00
CA ARG A 131 5.69 3.16 -9.86
C ARG A 131 5.55 4.53 -9.21
N SER A 132 4.41 4.81 -8.58
CA SER A 132 4.18 6.08 -7.88
C SER A 132 5.15 6.27 -6.72
N ALA A 133 5.33 5.24 -5.89
CA ALA A 133 6.28 5.27 -4.78
C ALA A 133 7.72 5.44 -5.27
N ALA A 134 8.11 4.72 -6.32
CA ALA A 134 9.44 4.83 -6.91
C ALA A 134 9.70 6.24 -7.48
N LYS A 135 8.71 6.84 -8.12
CA LYS A 135 8.83 8.23 -8.61
C LYS A 135 9.07 9.22 -7.48
N ASN A 136 8.48 8.98 -6.32
CA ASN A 136 8.61 9.84 -5.14
C ASN A 136 9.50 9.20 -4.05
N TYR A 137 10.56 8.51 -4.45
CA TYR A 137 11.43 7.73 -3.56
C TYR A 137 12.07 8.53 -2.43
N LYS A 138 12.19 9.84 -2.57
CA LYS A 138 12.72 10.71 -1.51
C LYS A 138 11.82 10.76 -0.29
N ASP A 139 10.53 10.61 -0.49
CA ASP A 139 9.51 10.80 0.55
C ASP A 139 8.78 9.50 0.92
N VAL A 140 8.85 8.47 0.07
CA VAL A 140 8.09 7.24 0.22
C VAL A 140 8.98 6.01 0.10
N ILE A 141 8.82 5.08 1.04
CA ILE A 141 9.47 3.77 0.98
C ILE A 141 8.58 2.80 0.22
N VAL A 142 9.15 2.02 -0.70
CA VAL A 142 8.45 0.93 -1.37
C VAL A 142 9.11 -0.41 -1.03
N VAL A 143 8.31 -1.38 -0.60
CA VAL A 143 8.74 -2.73 -0.25
C VAL A 143 7.98 -3.72 -1.12
N VAL A 144 8.68 -4.49 -1.92
CA VAL A 144 8.08 -5.45 -2.88
C VAL A 144 8.40 -6.91 -2.56
N ASP A 145 9.32 -7.16 -1.66
CA ASP A 145 9.76 -8.51 -1.29
C ASP A 145 9.70 -8.67 0.23
N ILE A 146 9.18 -9.81 0.69
CA ILE A 146 9.11 -10.16 2.10
C ILE A 146 10.45 -10.05 2.83
N LYS A 147 11.55 -10.34 2.14
CA LYS A 147 12.91 -10.21 2.69
C LYS A 147 13.22 -8.79 3.15
N ASP A 148 12.57 -7.81 2.55
CA ASP A 148 12.83 -6.40 2.81
C ASP A 148 12.00 -5.84 3.96
N TYR A 149 11.12 -6.64 4.59
CA TYR A 149 10.32 -6.21 5.73
C TYR A 149 11.17 -5.91 6.99
N GLU A 150 12.37 -6.46 7.07
CA GLU A 150 13.26 -6.34 8.24
C GLU A 150 14.54 -5.54 7.96
N ILE A 151 14.61 -4.82 6.83
CA ILE A 151 15.81 -4.05 6.51
C ILE A 151 15.97 -2.82 7.41
N ASP A 152 17.23 -2.49 7.70
CA ASP A 152 17.60 -1.37 8.57
C ASP A 152 17.05 -0.03 8.09
N GLU A 153 16.93 0.17 6.79
CA GLU A 153 16.38 1.40 6.21
C GLU A 153 14.91 1.63 6.60
N VAL A 154 14.09 0.57 6.59
CA VAL A 154 12.70 0.67 7.04
C VAL A 154 12.66 1.00 8.53
N ASN A 155 13.48 0.33 9.33
CA ASN A 155 13.60 0.58 10.75
C ASN A 155 14.05 2.02 11.04
N LYS A 156 15.05 2.49 10.34
CA LYS A 156 15.60 3.84 10.47
C LYS A 156 14.55 4.89 10.11
N TYR A 157 13.91 4.73 8.97
CA TYR A 157 12.86 5.65 8.51
C TYR A 157 11.72 5.77 9.53
N ILE A 158 11.25 4.64 10.04
CA ILE A 158 10.16 4.61 11.03
C ILE A 158 10.64 5.20 12.36
N GLY A 159 11.85 4.89 12.77
CA GLY A 159 12.46 5.46 13.98
C GLY A 159 12.60 6.97 13.90
N GLU A 160 13.05 7.50 12.79
CA GLU A 160 13.14 8.94 12.54
C GLU A 160 11.75 9.61 12.49
N ALA A 161 10.75 8.90 12.01
CA ALA A 161 9.38 9.41 11.91
C ALA A 161 8.67 9.49 13.26
N THR A 162 9.07 8.68 14.22
CA THR A 162 8.43 8.57 15.55
C THR A 162 9.26 9.18 16.68
N GLY A 163 10.48 9.46 16.39
CA GLY A 163 11.42 10.12 17.33
C GLY A 163 11.36 11.60 17.22
#